data_72ff3178b7f83ed6d32b4e04334fa4c9
#
_entry.id   72ff3178b7f83ed6d32b4e04334fa4c9
#
_cell.length_a   1.000
_cell.length_b   1.000
_cell.length_c   1.000
_cell.angle_alpha   90.00
_cell.angle_beta   90.00
_cell.angle_gamma   90.00
#
_symmetry.space_group_name_H-M   'P 1'
#
loop_
_entity.id
_entity.type
_entity.pdbx_description
1 polymer ?
#
loop_
_entity_poly.entity_id
_entity_poly.type
_entity_poly.pdbx_seq_one_letter_code
_entity_poly.pdbx_strand_id
1 'polypeptide(L)'
;MKPFSKLASRYLLTTLSIIFSISLLGNVSASGSTASLGAVVENNLIFPIVQNTELGRIVTTPCNTEIIHNGKQLLESVDILLDPGHGGPETGSVGSNGLVERDLNLIVALLVEKELLSLGYTVALTRTTDLHMPIRQRTAIANALSPKVFVSIHHNGGAVRRSEVPGTETFHQINNSESQRLAGLLFEEVFESFKKYWIPWVNTVHNGASSRLSEPGRDAYGILRDTPNVPSVIIEAVYLSNPPEAALMMLPEVQQVEAEAITRGIHRFISTSDPGSGFKPSFIDGAMTGTGSARGCVDSIHGDDLRVTTAYSNDEFESLTSAAKKAGMSVEEF
;
A
#
# COMPACT_ATOMS: atom_id res chain seq x y z
N MET A 1 62.61 50.37 48.98
CA MET A 1 62.17 50.55 50.36
C MET A 1 61.21 49.47 50.73
N LYS A 2 61.57 48.64 51.70
CA LYS A 2 60.77 47.68 52.43
C LYS A 2 59.66 48.46 53.23
N PRO A 3 58.78 47.84 53.97
CA PRO A 3 58.44 46.42 54.15
C PRO A 3 56.96 46.12 54.61
N PHE A 4 56.82 44.91 55.06
CA PHE A 4 55.89 44.29 56.05
C PHE A 4 54.44 43.97 55.63
N SER A 5 53.98 42.90 55.98
CA SER A 5 54.15 41.65 56.71
C SER A 5 52.83 41.16 57.28
N LYS A 6 52.71 39.88 57.28
CA LYS A 6 52.10 39.02 58.31
C LYS A 6 50.57 38.73 58.26
N LEU A 7 50.37 37.51 58.20
CA LEU A 7 49.88 36.46 59.14
C LEU A 7 48.36 36.42 59.16
N ALA A 8 47.79 35.39 59.16
CA ALA A 8 47.77 34.06 59.56
C ALA A 8 46.38 33.50 59.42
N SER A 9 46.33 32.32 59.06
CA SER A 9 45.93 31.15 59.85
C SER A 9 44.51 30.68 59.70
N ARG A 10 44.45 29.45 59.19
CA ARG A 10 43.58 28.35 59.58
C ARG A 10 42.07 28.58 59.46
N TYR A 11 41.44 27.85 58.53
CA TYR A 11 40.65 26.69 58.94
C TYR A 11 40.48 25.74 57.77
N LEU A 12 41.01 24.57 57.98
CA LEU A 12 40.82 23.35 57.24
C LEU A 12 39.39 22.87 57.52
N LEU A 13 38.56 22.80 56.53
CA LEU A 13 37.35 21.99 56.58
C LEU A 13 37.19 21.32 55.19
N THR A 14 37.55 20.08 55.22
CA THR A 14 37.31 19.05 54.24
C THR A 14 35.82 18.89 54.00
N THR A 15 35.36 19.25 52.82
CA THR A 15 34.14 18.63 52.28
C THR A 15 34.55 17.88 51.05
N LEU A 16 34.65 16.58 51.24
CA LEU A 16 34.83 15.58 50.21
C LEU A 16 33.50 15.48 49.43
N SER A 17 33.40 16.25 48.40
CA SER A 17 32.28 16.08 47.43
C SER A 17 32.64 14.93 46.50
N ILE A 18 32.07 13.78 46.83
CA ILE A 18 32.05 12.60 45.98
C ILE A 18 31.19 12.94 44.75
N ILE A 19 31.82 13.32 43.67
CA ILE A 19 31.19 13.34 42.35
C ILE A 19 31.21 11.90 41.88
N PHE A 20 30.13 11.19 42.13
CA PHE A 20 29.88 9.91 41.54
C PHE A 20 29.31 10.19 40.15
N SER A 21 30.19 10.31 39.16
CA SER A 21 29.81 10.35 37.75
C SER A 21 29.29 8.95 37.37
N ILE A 22 28.02 8.74 37.44
CA ILE A 22 27.39 7.57 36.84
C ILE A 22 27.32 7.84 35.34
N SER A 23 28.38 7.51 34.64
CA SER A 23 28.38 7.35 33.19
C SER A 23 28.04 5.90 32.88
N LEU A 24 26.79 5.56 33.02
CA LEU A 24 26.23 4.34 32.49
C LEU A 24 24.96 4.69 31.72
N LEU A 25 25.12 5.51 30.70
CA LEU A 25 24.21 5.48 29.58
C LEU A 25 24.71 4.37 28.66
N GLY A 26 24.38 3.14 29.02
CA GLY A 26 24.39 2.06 28.08
C GLY A 26 23.55 2.48 26.89
N ASN A 27 24.14 2.50 25.71
CA ASN A 27 23.40 2.52 24.45
C ASN A 27 22.49 1.29 24.46
N VAL A 28 21.29 1.46 24.93
CA VAL A 28 20.20 0.56 24.58
C VAL A 28 19.94 0.86 23.11
N SER A 29 20.62 0.13 22.25
CA SER A 29 20.17 -0.06 20.89
C SER A 29 18.80 -0.72 21.02
N ALA A 30 17.77 0.08 20.99
CA ALA A 30 16.40 -0.39 20.81
C ALA A 30 16.27 -0.87 19.36
N SER A 31 16.84 -2.03 19.05
CA SER A 31 16.37 -2.87 17.96
C SER A 31 15.15 -3.64 18.48
N GLY A 32 14.19 -2.94 18.99
CA GLY A 32 12.87 -3.44 19.22
C GLY A 32 12.12 -3.34 17.92
N SER A 33 11.95 -4.45 17.21
CA SER A 33 10.79 -4.63 16.36
C SER A 33 9.59 -4.29 17.28
N THR A 34 9.02 -3.10 17.08
CA THR A 34 7.73 -2.78 17.72
C THR A 34 6.75 -3.78 17.14
N ALA A 35 6.33 -4.73 17.94
CA ALA A 35 5.32 -5.68 17.53
C ALA A 35 4.14 -4.89 16.99
N SER A 36 3.64 -5.30 15.82
CA SER A 36 2.44 -4.72 15.23
C SER A 36 1.31 -4.77 16.26
N LEU A 37 0.61 -3.66 16.45
CA LEU A 37 -0.53 -3.59 17.34
C LEU A 37 -1.82 -4.08 16.67
N GLY A 38 -1.77 -4.39 15.38
CA GLY A 38 -2.94 -4.76 14.60
C GLY A 38 -3.86 -3.58 14.31
N ALA A 39 -5.10 -3.91 14.00
CA ALA A 39 -6.12 -2.94 13.67
C ALA A 39 -7.47 -3.32 14.32
N VAL A 40 -8.34 -2.34 14.50
CA VAL A 40 -9.77 -2.56 14.72
C VAL A 40 -10.46 -2.60 13.36
N VAL A 41 -11.39 -3.54 13.18
CA VAL A 41 -12.24 -3.60 11.99
C VAL A 41 -13.66 -3.25 12.38
N GLU A 42 -14.24 -2.28 11.71
CA GLU A 42 -15.63 -1.88 11.87
C GLU A 42 -16.18 -1.32 10.56
N ASN A 43 -17.38 -1.77 10.19
CA ASN A 43 -18.06 -1.29 8.99
C ASN A 43 -17.19 -1.38 7.71
N ASN A 44 -16.53 -2.49 7.48
CA ASN A 44 -15.58 -2.73 6.37
C ASN A 44 -14.39 -1.75 6.32
N LEU A 45 -14.15 -1.02 7.41
CA LEU A 45 -13.01 -0.15 7.53
C LEU A 45 -11.98 -0.75 8.48
N ILE A 46 -10.71 -0.57 8.15
CA ILE A 46 -9.58 -0.99 8.95
C ILE A 46 -9.01 0.25 9.63
N PHE A 47 -9.01 0.24 10.96
CA PHE A 47 -8.51 1.31 11.81
C PHE A 47 -7.20 0.85 12.47
N PRO A 48 -6.03 1.18 11.92
CA PRO A 48 -4.74 0.86 12.54
C PRO A 48 -4.64 1.33 13.98
N ILE A 49 -4.22 0.44 14.88
CA ILE A 49 -4.02 0.79 16.29
C ILE A 49 -2.67 1.49 16.43
N VAL A 50 -2.71 2.73 16.93
CA VAL A 50 -1.53 3.53 17.25
C VAL A 50 -1.07 3.26 18.67
N GLN A 51 -2.03 3.15 19.62
CA GLN A 51 -1.76 2.97 21.02
C GLN A 51 -2.93 2.32 21.74
N ASN A 52 -2.62 1.45 22.72
CA ASN A 52 -3.59 0.98 23.70
C ASN A 52 -3.59 1.89 24.93
N THR A 53 -4.78 2.27 25.41
CA THR A 53 -4.97 3.12 26.60
C THR A 53 -6.02 2.51 27.53
N GLU A 54 -6.15 3.03 28.73
CA GLU A 54 -7.20 2.62 29.68
C GLU A 54 -8.61 3.00 29.18
N LEU A 55 -8.72 4.03 28.34
CA LEU A 55 -9.98 4.52 27.78
C LEU A 55 -10.39 3.81 26.49
N GLY A 56 -9.51 2.98 25.93
CA GLY A 56 -9.72 2.33 24.63
C GLY A 56 -8.46 2.35 23.78
N ARG A 57 -8.60 2.08 22.48
CA ARG A 57 -7.50 2.10 21.52
C ARG A 57 -7.49 3.44 20.77
N ILE A 58 -6.33 4.07 20.71
CA ILE A 58 -6.13 5.17 19.76
C ILE A 58 -5.89 4.51 18.40
N VAL A 59 -6.71 4.86 17.42
CA VAL A 59 -6.65 4.34 16.06
C VAL A 59 -6.62 5.49 15.07
N THR A 60 -6.15 5.23 13.84
CA THR A 60 -6.27 6.18 12.73
C THR A 60 -7.49 5.87 11.88
N THR A 61 -8.24 6.91 11.54
CA THR A 61 -9.42 6.86 10.67
C THR A 61 -9.03 6.75 9.18
N PRO A 62 -9.96 6.49 8.25
CA PRO A 62 -9.69 6.55 6.81
C PRO A 62 -8.99 7.83 6.35
N CYS A 63 -9.32 8.99 6.94
CA CYS A 63 -8.66 10.26 6.65
C CYS A 63 -7.36 10.49 7.45
N ASN A 64 -6.87 9.47 8.16
CA ASN A 64 -5.66 9.52 8.99
C ASN A 64 -5.76 10.49 10.17
N THR A 65 -6.94 10.58 10.78
CA THR A 65 -7.18 11.32 12.02
C THR A 65 -7.17 10.34 13.19
N GLU A 66 -6.56 10.69 14.30
CA GLU A 66 -6.55 9.84 15.50
C GLU A 66 -7.85 10.00 16.30
N ILE A 67 -8.45 8.88 16.67
CA ILE A 67 -9.63 8.81 17.53
C ILE A 67 -9.48 7.70 18.58
N ILE A 68 -10.24 7.78 19.68
CA ILE A 68 -10.40 6.67 20.62
C ILE A 68 -11.49 5.76 20.08
N HIS A 69 -11.18 4.48 19.93
CA HIS A 69 -12.08 3.47 19.39
C HIS A 69 -12.21 2.28 20.36
N ASN A 70 -13.44 1.86 20.62
CA ASN A 70 -13.75 0.75 21.54
C ASN A 70 -14.28 -0.49 20.81
N GLY A 71 -14.08 -0.57 19.50
CA GLY A 71 -14.48 -1.71 18.69
C GLY A 71 -13.85 -3.02 19.18
N LYS A 72 -14.61 -4.11 19.08
CA LYS A 72 -14.23 -5.42 19.62
C LYS A 72 -13.55 -6.32 18.59
N GLN A 73 -13.79 -6.08 17.31
CA GLN A 73 -13.21 -6.90 16.24
C GLN A 73 -11.78 -6.46 15.97
N LEU A 74 -10.85 -7.32 16.36
CA LEU A 74 -9.42 -7.12 16.14
C LEU A 74 -8.94 -7.94 14.97
N LEU A 75 -8.08 -7.33 14.14
CA LEU A 75 -7.32 -7.95 13.09
C LEU A 75 -5.84 -7.77 13.42
N GLU A 76 -5.19 -8.84 13.85
CA GLU A 76 -3.78 -8.76 14.27
C GLU A 76 -2.82 -8.78 13.09
N SER A 77 -3.13 -9.62 12.08
CA SER A 77 -2.32 -9.77 10.89
C SER A 77 -3.14 -10.40 9.75
N VAL A 78 -2.64 -10.29 8.53
CA VAL A 78 -3.14 -11.00 7.35
C VAL A 78 -1.96 -11.53 6.54
N ASP A 79 -2.19 -12.51 5.69
CA ASP A 79 -1.17 -12.98 4.74
C ASP A 79 -0.94 -11.93 3.65
N ILE A 80 -2.01 -11.35 3.14
CA ILE A 80 -1.99 -10.48 1.98
C ILE A 80 -2.83 -9.24 2.25
N LEU A 81 -2.25 -8.07 1.97
CA LEU A 81 -2.98 -6.82 1.92
C LEU A 81 -3.03 -6.33 0.47
N LEU A 82 -4.24 -6.15 -0.04
CA LEU A 82 -4.50 -5.54 -1.34
C LEU A 82 -4.88 -4.07 -1.17
N ASP A 83 -4.39 -3.23 -2.06
CA ASP A 83 -4.67 -1.81 -2.04
C ASP A 83 -5.23 -1.37 -3.41
N PRO A 84 -6.56 -1.32 -3.57
CA PRO A 84 -7.14 -0.74 -4.76
C PRO A 84 -6.78 0.75 -4.81
N GLY A 85 -5.93 1.16 -5.75
CA GLY A 85 -5.46 2.53 -5.88
C GLY A 85 -6.60 3.54 -6.06
N HIS A 86 -6.36 4.81 -5.70
CA HIS A 86 -7.33 5.90 -5.78
C HIS A 86 -8.58 5.70 -4.91
N GLY A 87 -9.67 6.43 -5.19
CA GLY A 87 -10.94 6.34 -4.46
C GLY A 87 -11.56 7.72 -4.19
N GLY A 88 -12.88 7.78 -4.04
CA GLY A 88 -13.60 9.02 -3.84
C GLY A 88 -13.38 10.04 -4.96
N PRO A 89 -12.97 11.28 -4.65
CA PRO A 89 -12.71 12.32 -5.67
C PRO A 89 -11.44 12.05 -6.50
N GLU A 90 -10.56 11.16 -6.07
CA GLU A 90 -9.36 10.79 -6.81
C GLU A 90 -9.69 9.67 -7.79
N THR A 91 -9.98 10.03 -9.03
CA THR A 91 -10.37 9.08 -10.07
C THR A 91 -9.20 8.24 -10.60
N GLY A 92 -7.96 8.71 -10.42
CA GLY A 92 -6.85 8.22 -11.20
C GLY A 92 -7.01 8.58 -12.69
N SER A 93 -6.45 7.77 -13.56
CA SER A 93 -6.56 7.91 -14.99
C SER A 93 -8.00 7.67 -15.48
N VAL A 94 -8.38 8.32 -16.57
CA VAL A 94 -9.66 8.09 -17.23
C VAL A 94 -9.38 7.76 -18.71
N GLY A 95 -9.77 6.58 -19.12
CA GLY A 95 -9.66 6.11 -20.49
C GLY A 95 -10.49 6.93 -21.45
N SER A 96 -10.13 6.94 -22.73
CA SER A 96 -10.89 7.62 -23.78
C SER A 96 -12.31 7.06 -23.99
N ASN A 97 -12.55 5.85 -23.49
CA ASN A 97 -13.85 5.17 -23.45
C ASN A 97 -14.66 5.45 -22.16
N GLY A 98 -14.13 6.30 -21.25
CA GLY A 98 -14.77 6.65 -20.00
C GLY A 98 -14.47 5.70 -18.83
N LEU A 99 -13.65 4.65 -19.03
CA LEU A 99 -13.24 3.75 -17.96
C LEU A 99 -12.41 4.51 -16.92
N VAL A 100 -12.81 4.45 -15.67
CA VAL A 100 -12.17 5.16 -14.55
C VAL A 100 -11.27 4.21 -13.79
N GLU A 101 -10.01 4.59 -13.58
CA GLU A 101 -9.00 3.75 -12.93
C GLU A 101 -9.41 3.31 -11.53
N ARG A 102 -9.90 4.21 -10.67
CA ARG A 102 -10.29 3.86 -9.29
C ARG A 102 -11.36 2.77 -9.22
N ASP A 103 -12.27 2.75 -10.20
CA ASP A 103 -13.37 1.79 -10.26
C ASP A 103 -12.83 0.43 -10.75
N LEU A 104 -12.00 0.45 -11.77
CA LEU A 104 -11.32 -0.74 -12.28
C LEU A 104 -10.39 -1.36 -11.23
N ASN A 105 -9.58 -0.56 -10.54
CA ASN A 105 -8.71 -1.03 -9.47
C ASN A 105 -9.49 -1.78 -8.39
N LEU A 106 -10.67 -1.26 -8.02
CA LEU A 106 -11.52 -1.92 -7.03
C LEU A 106 -12.08 -3.24 -7.55
N ILE A 107 -12.57 -3.27 -8.78
CA ILE A 107 -13.10 -4.50 -9.40
C ILE A 107 -12.02 -5.58 -9.41
N VAL A 108 -10.84 -5.27 -9.95
CA VAL A 108 -9.74 -6.23 -10.03
C VAL A 108 -9.30 -6.69 -8.64
N ALA A 109 -9.17 -5.78 -7.67
CA ALA A 109 -8.77 -6.15 -6.31
C ALA A 109 -9.76 -7.10 -5.63
N LEU A 110 -11.07 -6.91 -5.82
CA LEU A 110 -12.10 -7.80 -5.29
C LEU A 110 -12.06 -9.19 -5.96
N LEU A 111 -11.77 -9.25 -7.26
CA LEU A 111 -11.56 -10.52 -7.96
C LEU A 111 -10.30 -11.24 -7.45
N VAL A 112 -9.18 -10.52 -7.27
CA VAL A 112 -7.94 -11.07 -6.68
C VAL A 112 -8.18 -11.61 -5.27
N GLU A 113 -8.89 -10.85 -4.44
CA GLU A 113 -9.26 -11.28 -3.09
C GLU A 113 -10.01 -12.61 -3.11
N LYS A 114 -11.06 -12.71 -3.93
CA LYS A 114 -11.84 -13.94 -4.07
C LYS A 114 -10.98 -15.15 -4.44
N GLU A 115 -10.07 -14.97 -5.40
CA GLU A 115 -9.17 -16.04 -5.82
C GLU A 115 -8.20 -16.44 -4.71
N LEU A 116 -7.59 -15.47 -4.01
CA LEU A 116 -6.67 -15.73 -2.91
C LEU A 116 -7.33 -16.40 -1.71
N LEU A 117 -8.56 -16.00 -1.37
CA LEU A 117 -9.37 -16.67 -0.34
C LEU A 117 -9.64 -18.12 -0.70
N SER A 118 -9.90 -18.44 -1.98
CA SER A 118 -10.12 -19.82 -2.45
C SER A 118 -8.87 -20.70 -2.29
N LEU A 119 -7.68 -20.07 -2.28
CA LEU A 119 -6.41 -20.72 -2.01
C LEU A 119 -6.08 -20.85 -0.50
N GLY A 120 -6.97 -20.35 0.37
CA GLY A 120 -6.83 -20.46 1.83
C GLY A 120 -5.98 -19.36 2.48
N TYR A 121 -5.66 -18.28 1.77
CA TYR A 121 -4.97 -17.14 2.37
C TYR A 121 -5.93 -16.26 3.17
N THR A 122 -5.39 -15.59 4.18
CA THR A 122 -6.06 -14.47 4.84
C THR A 122 -5.76 -13.18 4.08
N VAL A 123 -6.82 -12.49 3.64
CA VAL A 123 -6.71 -11.30 2.78
C VAL A 123 -7.45 -10.14 3.42
N ALA A 124 -6.90 -8.93 3.29
CA ALA A 124 -7.59 -7.69 3.60
C ALA A 124 -7.40 -6.69 2.46
N LEU A 125 -8.35 -5.78 2.32
CA LEU A 125 -8.28 -4.67 1.38
C LEU A 125 -8.21 -3.35 2.15
N THR A 126 -7.43 -2.38 1.65
CA THR A 126 -7.42 -1.03 2.24
C THR A 126 -8.76 -0.33 2.09
N ARG A 127 -9.47 -0.58 0.99
CA ARG A 127 -10.86 -0.16 0.76
C ARG A 127 -11.63 -1.25 0.01
N THR A 128 -12.91 -1.36 0.31
CA THR A 128 -13.86 -2.29 -0.34
C THR A 128 -14.97 -1.55 -1.10
N THR A 129 -14.94 -0.22 -1.08
CA THR A 129 -15.90 0.67 -1.74
C THR A 129 -15.18 1.85 -2.38
N ASP A 130 -15.92 2.73 -3.05
CA ASP A 130 -15.40 4.00 -3.55
C ASP A 130 -15.17 4.98 -2.38
N LEU A 131 -14.07 4.78 -1.66
CA LEU A 131 -13.68 5.56 -0.50
C LEU A 131 -12.39 6.33 -0.78
N HIS A 132 -12.40 7.64 -0.45
CA HIS A 132 -11.16 8.42 -0.42
C HIS A 132 -10.27 7.95 0.73
N MET A 133 -9.10 7.45 0.40
CA MET A 133 -8.11 7.02 1.39
C MET A 133 -6.73 7.55 1.03
N PRO A 134 -6.18 8.46 1.85
CA PRO A 134 -4.82 8.99 1.65
C PRO A 134 -3.76 7.89 1.73
N ILE A 135 -2.64 8.09 1.05
CA ILE A 135 -1.49 7.15 1.10
C ILE A 135 -1.07 6.85 2.54
N ARG A 136 -1.05 7.85 3.42
CA ARG A 136 -0.66 7.65 4.83
C ARG A 136 -1.53 6.62 5.56
N GLN A 137 -2.83 6.59 5.28
CA GLN A 137 -3.71 5.61 5.89
C GLN A 137 -3.48 4.21 5.32
N ARG A 138 -3.28 4.10 3.99
CA ARG A 138 -2.95 2.82 3.33
C ARG A 138 -1.68 2.20 3.92
N THR A 139 -0.63 3.01 4.06
CA THR A 139 0.65 2.57 4.65
C THR A 139 0.54 2.30 6.16
N ALA A 140 -0.31 3.05 6.89
CA ALA A 140 -0.59 2.76 8.29
C ALA A 140 -1.26 1.40 8.46
N ILE A 141 -2.22 1.04 7.60
CA ILE A 141 -2.86 -0.29 7.58
C ILE A 141 -1.81 -1.37 7.30
N ALA A 142 -0.96 -1.20 6.28
CA ALA A 142 0.09 -2.16 5.95
C ALA A 142 1.07 -2.38 7.09
N ASN A 143 1.53 -1.31 7.74
CA ASN A 143 2.44 -1.39 8.87
C ASN A 143 1.79 -2.02 10.12
N ALA A 144 0.49 -1.73 10.34
CA ALA A 144 -0.25 -2.28 11.47
C ALA A 144 -0.56 -3.78 11.32
N LEU A 145 -0.79 -4.26 10.12
CA LEU A 145 -1.12 -5.66 9.85
C LEU A 145 0.10 -6.51 9.51
N SER A 146 1.22 -5.89 9.12
CA SER A 146 2.48 -6.55 8.75
C SER A 146 2.28 -7.78 7.84
N PRO A 147 1.59 -7.64 6.68
CA PRO A 147 1.31 -8.76 5.79
C PRO A 147 2.59 -9.33 5.18
N LYS A 148 2.53 -10.56 4.67
CA LYS A 148 3.61 -11.17 3.89
C LYS A 148 3.87 -10.41 2.60
N VAL A 149 2.81 -9.84 2.00
CA VAL A 149 2.87 -8.98 0.81
C VAL A 149 1.83 -7.87 0.89
N PHE A 150 2.20 -6.71 0.35
CA PHE A 150 1.31 -5.57 0.14
C PHE A 150 1.34 -5.20 -1.34
N VAL A 151 0.20 -5.36 -2.03
CA VAL A 151 0.08 -5.12 -3.46
C VAL A 151 -0.92 -3.99 -3.72
N SER A 152 -0.41 -2.87 -4.21
CA SER A 152 -1.23 -1.74 -4.67
C SER A 152 -1.53 -1.92 -6.15
N ILE A 153 -2.83 -1.99 -6.48
CA ILE A 153 -3.35 -2.30 -7.82
C ILE A 153 -3.76 -1.01 -8.49
N HIS A 154 -3.15 -0.76 -9.63
CA HIS A 154 -3.31 0.44 -10.45
C HIS A 154 -3.35 0.11 -11.94
N HIS A 155 -3.82 1.09 -12.73
CA HIS A 155 -3.79 1.08 -14.19
C HIS A 155 -3.26 2.41 -14.68
N ASN A 156 -2.13 2.35 -15.34
CA ASN A 156 -1.29 3.48 -15.68
C ASN A 156 -2.01 4.54 -16.55
N GLY A 157 -1.53 5.74 -16.47
CA GLY A 157 -2.00 6.88 -17.24
C GLY A 157 -0.86 7.75 -17.75
N GLY A 158 -1.19 8.77 -18.58
CA GLY A 158 -0.22 9.73 -19.08
C GLY A 158 0.38 9.41 -20.45
N ALA A 159 0.12 8.25 -21.03
CA ALA A 159 0.39 8.00 -22.44
C ALA A 159 -0.66 8.71 -23.29
N VAL A 160 -0.35 9.88 -23.83
CA VAL A 160 -1.32 10.81 -24.46
C VAL A 160 -1.67 10.46 -25.92
N ARG A 161 -1.26 9.34 -26.46
CA ARG A 161 -1.60 8.86 -27.81
C ARG A 161 -1.40 7.36 -27.85
N ARG A 162 -1.56 6.71 -29.02
CA ARG A 162 -1.00 5.37 -29.26
C ARG A 162 0.41 5.38 -28.71
N SER A 163 0.50 5.00 -27.46
CA SER A 163 1.72 5.17 -26.71
C SER A 163 2.72 4.18 -27.24
N GLU A 164 3.93 4.65 -27.48
CA GLU A 164 5.07 3.78 -27.74
C GLU A 164 5.48 3.01 -26.48
N VAL A 165 4.80 3.27 -25.36
CA VAL A 165 5.10 2.74 -24.02
C VAL A 165 3.90 2.02 -23.36
N PRO A 166 2.97 1.40 -24.11
CA PRO A 166 1.90 0.64 -23.49
C PRO A 166 2.41 -0.67 -22.86
N GLY A 167 1.68 -1.17 -21.88
CA GLY A 167 1.91 -2.48 -21.31
C GLY A 167 2.14 -2.50 -19.81
N THR A 168 2.51 -3.66 -19.29
CA THR A 168 2.62 -3.94 -17.87
C THR A 168 3.90 -3.39 -17.26
N GLU A 169 3.77 -2.67 -16.14
CA GLU A 169 4.86 -2.25 -15.28
C GLU A 169 4.60 -2.69 -13.83
N THR A 170 5.65 -2.95 -13.09
CA THR A 170 5.58 -3.12 -11.64
C THR A 170 6.66 -2.29 -10.98
N PHE A 171 6.32 -1.66 -9.86
CA PHE A 171 7.26 -0.85 -9.09
C PHE A 171 7.50 -1.46 -7.72
N HIS A 172 8.77 -1.61 -7.36
CA HIS A 172 9.21 -2.18 -6.09
C HIS A 172 10.05 -1.20 -5.28
N GLN A 173 10.18 -1.46 -4.00
CA GLN A 173 11.06 -0.71 -3.10
C GLN A 173 12.52 -0.88 -3.51
N ILE A 174 13.28 0.22 -3.55
CA ILE A 174 14.69 0.21 -4.01
C ILE A 174 15.61 -0.67 -3.12
N ASN A 175 15.33 -0.74 -1.82
CA ASN A 175 16.19 -1.42 -0.86
C ASN A 175 15.56 -2.70 -0.26
N ASN A 176 14.60 -3.31 -0.94
CA ASN A 176 13.92 -4.52 -0.47
C ASN A 176 13.93 -5.60 -1.56
N SER A 177 14.76 -6.62 -1.37
CA SER A 177 14.91 -7.72 -2.34
C SER A 177 13.65 -8.56 -2.48
N GLU A 178 12.86 -8.73 -1.41
CA GLU A 178 11.59 -9.46 -1.49
C GLU A 178 10.54 -8.66 -2.25
N SER A 179 10.52 -7.33 -2.09
CA SER A 179 9.68 -6.46 -2.91
C SER A 179 10.07 -6.55 -4.39
N GLN A 180 11.37 -6.57 -4.71
CA GLN A 180 11.85 -6.75 -6.07
C GLN A 180 11.42 -8.11 -6.65
N ARG A 181 11.57 -9.18 -5.88
CA ARG A 181 11.16 -10.54 -6.27
C ARG A 181 9.66 -10.62 -6.54
N LEU A 182 8.84 -10.05 -5.64
CA LEU A 182 7.39 -9.98 -5.81
C LEU A 182 7.01 -9.22 -7.09
N ALA A 183 7.65 -8.08 -7.34
CA ALA A 183 7.40 -7.29 -8.54
C ALA A 183 7.74 -8.06 -9.84
N GLY A 184 8.84 -8.79 -9.85
CA GLY A 184 9.22 -9.63 -10.99
C GLY A 184 8.21 -10.75 -11.27
N LEU A 185 7.72 -11.41 -10.23
CA LEU A 185 6.71 -12.47 -10.36
C LEU A 185 5.36 -11.94 -10.83
N LEU A 186 4.92 -10.80 -10.29
CA LEU A 186 3.68 -10.14 -10.73
C LEU A 186 3.79 -9.68 -12.19
N PHE A 187 4.93 -9.09 -12.56
CA PHE A 187 5.18 -8.69 -13.94
C PHE A 187 5.08 -9.89 -14.90
N GLU A 188 5.78 -10.99 -14.59
CA GLU A 188 5.76 -12.18 -15.44
C GLU A 188 4.34 -12.70 -15.66
N GLU A 189 3.59 -12.90 -14.59
CA GLU A 189 2.25 -13.50 -14.68
C GLU A 189 1.27 -12.62 -15.45
N VAL A 190 1.25 -11.32 -15.19
CA VAL A 190 0.34 -10.40 -15.88
C VAL A 190 0.76 -10.20 -17.34
N PHE A 191 2.04 -9.97 -17.58
CA PHE A 191 2.56 -9.79 -18.94
C PHE A 191 2.29 -11.02 -19.81
N GLU A 192 2.61 -12.23 -19.33
CA GLU A 192 2.37 -13.48 -20.06
C GLU A 192 0.86 -13.72 -20.29
N SER A 193 0.02 -13.39 -19.32
CA SER A 193 -1.43 -13.55 -19.46
C SER A 193 -2.03 -12.63 -20.50
N PHE A 194 -1.49 -11.43 -20.64
CA PHE A 194 -1.97 -10.44 -21.59
C PHE A 194 -1.43 -10.62 -23.03
N LYS A 195 -0.32 -11.30 -23.23
CA LYS A 195 0.25 -11.61 -24.54
C LYS A 195 -0.72 -12.29 -25.52
N LYS A 196 -1.73 -12.99 -25.00
CA LYS A 196 -2.75 -13.63 -25.83
C LYS A 196 -3.66 -12.64 -26.54
N TYR A 197 -3.76 -11.43 -26.03
CA TYR A 197 -4.54 -10.36 -26.65
C TYR A 197 -3.64 -9.63 -27.65
N TRP A 198 -3.96 -9.77 -28.90
CA TRP A 198 -3.14 -9.25 -29.97
C TRP A 198 -3.42 -7.77 -30.25
N ILE A 199 -2.90 -6.91 -29.39
CA ILE A 199 -2.95 -5.45 -29.54
C ILE A 199 -1.51 -4.90 -29.53
N PRO A 200 -1.23 -3.76 -30.21
CA PRO A 200 0.12 -3.18 -30.30
C PRO A 200 0.51 -2.39 -29.05
N TRP A 201 0.35 -3.01 -27.89
CA TRP A 201 0.57 -2.40 -26.57
C TRP A 201 1.73 -3.02 -25.81
N VAL A 202 2.22 -4.13 -26.27
CA VAL A 202 3.34 -4.82 -25.62
C VAL A 202 4.65 -4.23 -26.11
N ASN A 203 5.21 -3.29 -25.36
CA ASN A 203 6.53 -2.73 -25.61
C ASN A 203 7.54 -3.28 -24.59
N THR A 204 8.41 -4.17 -25.04
CA THR A 204 9.43 -4.83 -24.19
C THR A 204 10.51 -3.88 -23.68
N VAL A 205 10.63 -2.67 -24.21
CA VAL A 205 11.67 -1.70 -23.80
C VAL A 205 11.33 -1.06 -22.45
N HIS A 206 10.06 -0.72 -22.23
CA HIS A 206 9.61 -0.01 -21.04
C HIS A 206 8.91 -0.90 -20.02
N ASN A 207 8.33 -2.01 -20.46
CA ASN A 207 7.66 -2.96 -19.57
C ASN A 207 8.67 -3.66 -18.65
N GLY A 208 8.30 -3.89 -17.42
CA GLY A 208 9.14 -4.62 -16.47
C GLY A 208 8.93 -4.23 -15.03
N ALA A 209 9.74 -4.85 -14.17
CA ALA A 209 9.82 -4.57 -12.75
C ALA A 209 10.98 -3.60 -12.46
N SER A 210 10.68 -2.42 -11.93
CA SER A 210 11.68 -1.38 -11.68
C SER A 210 11.43 -0.64 -10.36
N SER A 211 12.37 0.23 -9.97
CA SER A 211 12.15 1.20 -8.89
C SER A 211 12.14 2.61 -9.48
N ARG A 212 11.10 3.37 -9.18
CA ARG A 212 11.01 4.80 -9.51
C ARG A 212 11.44 5.62 -8.30
N LEU A 213 12.42 6.49 -8.50
CA LEU A 213 13.05 7.27 -7.44
C LEU A 213 12.70 8.75 -7.58
N SER A 214 12.49 9.44 -6.46
CA SER A 214 12.39 10.90 -6.39
C SER A 214 13.78 11.54 -6.37
N GLU A 215 14.75 10.83 -5.80
CA GLU A 215 16.16 11.19 -5.70
C GLU A 215 16.99 9.90 -5.48
N PRO A 216 18.30 9.92 -5.62
CA PRO A 216 19.12 8.71 -5.43
C PRO A 216 18.83 8.01 -4.10
N GLY A 217 18.44 6.73 -4.17
CA GLY A 217 18.20 5.89 -2.99
C GLY A 217 16.86 6.10 -2.28
N ARG A 218 15.95 6.92 -2.85
CA ARG A 218 14.65 7.20 -2.24
C ARG A 218 13.50 6.90 -3.18
N ASP A 219 12.62 6.00 -2.78
CA ASP A 219 11.42 5.67 -3.54
C ASP A 219 10.54 6.91 -3.75
N ALA A 220 10.07 7.09 -4.99
CA ALA A 220 9.18 8.18 -5.37
C ALA A 220 7.77 7.97 -4.79
N TYR A 221 7.28 6.73 -4.82
CA TYR A 221 5.95 6.39 -4.36
C TYR A 221 5.90 6.28 -2.83
N GLY A 222 5.01 7.06 -2.21
CA GLY A 222 4.77 7.03 -0.76
C GLY A 222 4.35 5.65 -0.28
N ILE A 223 3.54 4.95 -1.07
CA ILE A 223 3.04 3.62 -0.75
C ILE A 223 4.20 2.60 -0.55
N LEU A 224 5.29 2.74 -1.29
CA LEU A 224 6.48 1.90 -1.18
C LEU A 224 7.43 2.41 -0.10
N ARG A 225 7.69 3.71 -0.09
CA ARG A 225 8.64 4.35 0.83
C ARG A 225 8.25 4.19 2.28
N ASP A 226 6.94 4.30 2.58
CA ASP A 226 6.43 4.40 3.94
C ASP A 226 6.00 3.02 4.50
N THR A 227 6.36 1.91 3.79
CA THR A 227 6.18 0.51 4.22
C THR A 227 7.49 -0.29 4.20
N PRO A 228 8.57 0.18 4.84
CA PRO A 228 9.92 -0.36 4.64
C PRO A 228 10.09 -1.82 5.09
N ASN A 229 9.25 -2.30 6.01
CA ASN A 229 9.34 -3.63 6.60
C ASN A 229 8.38 -4.66 5.96
N VAL A 230 7.61 -4.24 4.97
CA VAL A 230 6.64 -5.09 4.25
C VAL A 230 7.05 -5.17 2.80
N PRO A 231 7.17 -6.35 2.19
CA PRO A 231 7.34 -6.48 0.74
C PRO A 231 6.16 -5.83 0.01
N SER A 232 6.40 -4.65 -0.58
CA SER A 232 5.36 -3.78 -1.15
C SER A 232 5.61 -3.55 -2.63
N VAL A 233 4.58 -3.67 -3.44
CA VAL A 233 4.64 -3.50 -4.90
C VAL A 233 3.43 -2.69 -5.37
N ILE A 234 3.66 -1.83 -6.37
CA ILE A 234 2.60 -1.25 -7.19
C ILE A 234 2.60 -2.02 -8.51
N ILE A 235 1.44 -2.51 -8.92
CA ILE A 235 1.24 -3.04 -10.26
C ILE A 235 0.44 -2.07 -11.10
N GLU A 236 0.95 -1.78 -12.28
CA GLU A 236 0.35 -0.97 -13.34
C GLU A 236 0.13 -1.91 -14.54
N ALA A 237 -1.02 -2.58 -14.54
CA ALA A 237 -1.23 -3.71 -15.44
C ALA A 237 -1.30 -3.29 -16.92
N VAL A 238 -1.92 -2.15 -17.20
CA VAL A 238 -2.12 -1.57 -18.54
C VAL A 238 -2.12 -0.04 -18.46
N TYR A 239 -2.11 0.64 -19.63
CA TYR A 239 -2.29 2.08 -19.73
C TYR A 239 -3.71 2.45 -20.17
N LEU A 240 -4.54 3.00 -19.29
CA LEU A 240 -5.89 3.47 -19.64
C LEU A 240 -5.88 4.65 -20.62
N SER A 241 -4.77 5.37 -20.69
CA SER A 241 -4.57 6.40 -21.71
C SER A 241 -4.30 5.84 -23.12
N ASN A 242 -4.04 4.52 -23.24
CA ASN A 242 -3.92 3.82 -24.51
C ASN A 242 -5.29 3.26 -24.92
N PRO A 243 -5.92 3.74 -26.01
CA PRO A 243 -7.28 3.31 -26.35
C PRO A 243 -7.49 1.81 -26.55
N PRO A 244 -6.57 1.06 -27.20
CA PRO A 244 -6.68 -0.40 -27.27
C PRO A 244 -6.67 -1.11 -25.92
N GLU A 245 -5.80 -0.69 -24.99
CA GLU A 245 -5.73 -1.26 -23.65
C GLU A 245 -6.97 -0.91 -22.81
N ALA A 246 -7.39 0.36 -22.86
CA ALA A 246 -8.62 0.79 -22.20
C ALA A 246 -9.87 0.04 -22.73
N ALA A 247 -9.95 -0.23 -24.03
CA ALA A 247 -11.03 -1.01 -24.60
C ALA A 247 -11.00 -2.48 -24.15
N LEU A 248 -9.79 -3.05 -24.02
CA LEU A 248 -9.60 -4.41 -23.53
C LEU A 248 -10.08 -4.55 -22.08
N MET A 249 -9.76 -3.56 -21.24
CA MET A 249 -10.11 -3.57 -19.81
C MET A 249 -11.60 -3.28 -19.54
N MET A 250 -12.40 -2.96 -20.56
CA MET A 250 -13.87 -2.95 -20.44
C MET A 250 -14.49 -4.34 -20.40
N LEU A 251 -13.74 -5.38 -20.73
CA LEU A 251 -14.22 -6.75 -20.82
C LEU A 251 -14.04 -7.46 -19.47
N PRO A 252 -15.11 -7.93 -18.82
CA PRO A 252 -15.03 -8.62 -17.53
C PRO A 252 -14.10 -9.84 -17.56
N GLU A 253 -14.11 -10.58 -18.65
CA GLU A 253 -13.21 -11.74 -18.83
C GLU A 253 -11.72 -11.35 -18.84
N VAL A 254 -11.40 -10.13 -19.25
CA VAL A 254 -10.02 -9.62 -19.21
C VAL A 254 -9.63 -9.16 -17.81
N GLN A 255 -10.55 -8.53 -17.10
CA GLN A 255 -10.39 -8.18 -15.68
C GLN A 255 -10.18 -9.45 -14.83
N GLN A 256 -10.93 -10.52 -15.11
CA GLN A 256 -10.74 -11.81 -14.47
C GLN A 256 -9.35 -12.41 -14.79
N VAL A 257 -8.90 -12.33 -16.05
CA VAL A 257 -7.56 -12.78 -16.45
C VAL A 257 -6.45 -12.03 -15.71
N GLU A 258 -6.61 -10.72 -15.54
CA GLU A 258 -5.69 -9.91 -14.75
C GLU A 258 -5.68 -10.37 -13.28
N ALA A 259 -6.84 -10.51 -12.69
CA ALA A 259 -6.97 -10.93 -11.28
C ALA A 259 -6.34 -12.32 -11.05
N GLU A 260 -6.59 -13.28 -11.93
CA GLU A 260 -5.96 -14.60 -11.88
C GLU A 260 -4.43 -14.52 -12.01
N ALA A 261 -3.93 -13.63 -12.87
CA ALA A 261 -2.49 -13.44 -13.06
C ALA A 261 -1.84 -12.82 -11.80
N ILE A 262 -2.44 -11.79 -11.23
CA ILE A 262 -1.98 -11.20 -9.96
C ILE A 262 -2.00 -12.26 -8.85
N THR A 263 -3.07 -13.03 -8.75
CA THR A 263 -3.20 -14.13 -7.79
C THR A 263 -2.08 -15.14 -7.93
N ARG A 264 -1.78 -15.59 -9.17
CA ARG A 264 -0.66 -16.52 -9.42
C ARG A 264 0.68 -15.92 -9.02
N GLY A 265 0.94 -14.65 -9.32
CA GLY A 265 2.17 -13.96 -8.94
C GLY A 265 2.36 -13.92 -7.41
N ILE A 266 1.31 -13.57 -6.67
CA ILE A 266 1.31 -13.57 -5.20
C ILE A 266 1.50 -15.01 -4.66
N HIS A 267 0.77 -15.99 -5.20
CA HIS A 267 0.86 -17.39 -4.78
C HIS A 267 2.28 -17.95 -5.03
N ARG A 268 2.87 -17.71 -6.19
CA ARG A 268 4.26 -18.07 -6.49
C ARG A 268 5.25 -17.43 -5.52
N PHE A 269 5.05 -16.16 -5.19
CA PHE A 269 5.88 -15.48 -4.21
C PHE A 269 5.86 -16.17 -2.84
N ILE A 270 4.68 -16.53 -2.34
CA ILE A 270 4.53 -17.10 -1.00
C ILE A 270 4.95 -18.59 -0.97
N SER A 271 4.69 -19.35 -2.05
CA SER A 271 4.81 -20.80 -2.06
C SER A 271 6.12 -21.32 -2.67
N THR A 272 6.91 -20.49 -3.32
CA THR A 272 8.15 -20.89 -4.00
C THR A 272 9.32 -19.96 -3.68
N SER A 273 10.51 -20.36 -4.10
CA SER A 273 11.71 -19.51 -4.10
C SER A 273 12.06 -18.95 -5.49
N ASP A 274 11.10 -18.95 -6.41
CA ASP A 274 11.28 -18.43 -7.76
C ASP A 274 11.75 -16.96 -7.70
N PRO A 275 12.83 -16.59 -8.37
CA PRO A 275 13.39 -15.25 -8.29
C PRO A 275 12.58 -14.20 -9.04
N GLY A 276 11.68 -14.62 -9.95
CA GLY A 276 11.02 -13.71 -10.91
C GLY A 276 11.98 -13.19 -11.98
N SER A 277 11.45 -12.39 -12.89
CA SER A 277 12.22 -11.80 -14.00
C SER A 277 11.66 -10.44 -14.43
N GLY A 278 12.13 -9.93 -15.59
CA GLY A 278 11.67 -8.65 -16.13
C GLY A 278 12.26 -7.43 -15.44
N PHE A 279 13.29 -7.61 -14.65
CA PHE A 279 13.93 -6.51 -13.91
C PHE A 279 14.53 -5.46 -14.83
N LYS A 280 14.28 -4.20 -14.51
CA LYS A 280 14.81 -3.01 -15.19
C LYS A 280 15.61 -2.16 -14.21
N PRO A 281 16.56 -1.38 -14.72
CA PRO A 281 17.26 -0.41 -13.88
C PRO A 281 16.31 0.59 -13.22
N SER A 282 16.64 1.01 -12.00
CA SER A 282 15.96 2.12 -11.33
C SER A 282 16.12 3.40 -12.14
N PHE A 283 15.14 4.27 -12.11
CA PHE A 283 15.18 5.56 -12.78
C PHE A 283 14.68 6.68 -11.86
N ILE A 284 15.18 7.87 -12.08
CA ILE A 284 14.73 9.08 -11.38
C ILE A 284 13.74 9.82 -12.27
N ASP A 285 12.55 10.04 -11.73
CA ASP A 285 11.53 10.87 -12.37
C ASP A 285 10.96 11.84 -11.34
N GLY A 286 11.30 13.11 -11.50
CA GLY A 286 10.88 14.18 -10.59
C GLY A 286 9.42 14.64 -10.77
N ALA A 287 8.73 14.16 -11.80
CA ALA A 287 7.33 14.51 -12.05
C ALA A 287 6.40 13.70 -11.14
N MET A 288 6.25 14.13 -9.89
CA MET A 288 5.27 13.57 -8.97
C MET A 288 3.93 14.26 -9.19
N THR A 289 2.94 13.54 -9.65
CA THR A 289 1.54 13.96 -9.55
C THR A 289 1.11 13.84 -8.09
N GLY A 290 0.56 14.89 -7.48
CA GLY A 290 0.20 14.93 -6.06
C GLY A 290 -1.08 14.15 -5.71
N THR A 291 -1.19 12.91 -6.19
CA THR A 291 -2.28 11.97 -5.84
C THR A 291 -2.07 11.38 -4.45
N GLY A 292 -3.14 10.94 -3.80
CA GLY A 292 -3.09 10.29 -2.49
C GLY A 292 -2.95 11.24 -1.30
N SER A 293 -3.27 12.53 -1.48
CA SER A 293 -3.28 13.51 -0.38
C SER A 293 -4.53 13.37 0.49
N ALA A 294 -4.43 13.83 1.75
CA ALA A 294 -5.59 13.92 2.63
C ALA A 294 -6.50 15.12 2.33
N ARG A 295 -6.19 15.92 1.31
CA ARG A 295 -6.95 17.15 1.02
C ARG A 295 -8.38 16.81 0.60
N GLY A 296 -9.35 17.36 1.34
CA GLY A 296 -10.77 17.13 1.08
C GLY A 296 -11.28 15.77 1.55
N CYS A 297 -10.47 15.00 2.27
CA CYS A 297 -10.92 13.78 2.93
C CYS A 297 -11.88 14.14 4.08
N VAL A 298 -12.99 13.43 4.16
CA VAL A 298 -13.98 13.57 5.24
C VAL A 298 -14.23 12.19 5.81
N ASP A 299 -13.97 12.03 7.11
CA ASP A 299 -14.30 10.80 7.82
C ASP A 299 -15.83 10.71 7.99
N SER A 300 -16.46 9.83 7.25
CA SER A 300 -17.85 9.46 7.46
C SER A 300 -17.92 8.39 8.56
N ILE A 301 -17.75 8.82 9.81
CA ILE A 301 -17.83 7.91 10.98
C ILE A 301 -19.29 7.57 11.32
N HIS A 302 -20.24 8.26 10.70
CA HIS A 302 -21.66 8.10 10.91
C HIS A 302 -22.37 7.75 9.62
N GLY A 303 -22.82 6.53 9.50
CA GLY A 303 -23.75 6.17 8.43
C GLY A 303 -23.88 4.67 8.22
N ASP A 304 -25.11 4.26 8.06
CA ASP A 304 -25.56 2.89 7.84
C ASP A 304 -25.04 2.23 6.53
N ASP A 305 -24.15 2.91 5.79
CA ASP A 305 -23.66 2.46 4.48
C ASP A 305 -22.33 1.67 4.53
N LEU A 306 -21.80 1.44 5.73
CA LEU A 306 -20.57 0.69 5.92
C LEU A 306 -20.89 -0.69 6.47
N ARG A 307 -21.01 -1.67 5.60
CA ARG A 307 -21.26 -3.07 6.00
C ARG A 307 -19.95 -3.79 6.28
N VAL A 308 -19.81 -4.31 7.50
CA VAL A 308 -18.73 -5.24 7.86
C VAL A 308 -19.12 -6.62 7.37
N THR A 309 -18.24 -7.23 6.62
CA THR A 309 -18.28 -8.68 6.44
C THR A 309 -17.05 -9.31 7.09
N THR A 310 -17.30 -9.93 8.24
CA THR A 310 -16.43 -10.99 8.72
C THR A 310 -16.90 -12.28 8.08
N ALA A 311 -16.02 -12.97 7.38
CA ALA A 311 -16.34 -14.14 6.60
C ALA A 311 -17.49 -13.83 5.61
N TYR A 312 -17.11 -13.50 4.46
CA TYR A 312 -17.86 -13.13 3.30
C TYR A 312 -19.18 -13.92 3.20
N SER A 313 -20.29 -13.20 3.30
CA SER A 313 -21.63 -13.72 3.08
C SER A 313 -22.06 -13.39 1.64
N ASN A 314 -23.10 -14.06 1.16
CA ASN A 314 -23.64 -13.90 -0.20
C ASN A 314 -24.07 -12.47 -0.60
N ASP A 315 -23.99 -11.49 0.30
CA ASP A 315 -24.31 -10.08 0.05
C ASP A 315 -23.21 -9.31 -0.73
N GLU A 316 -22.04 -9.93 -0.93
CA GLU A 316 -20.93 -9.36 -1.70
C GLU A 316 -21.23 -9.24 -3.19
N PHE A 317 -22.10 -10.06 -3.70
CA PHE A 317 -22.58 -9.97 -5.07
C PHE A 317 -23.26 -8.62 -5.33
N GLU A 318 -23.88 -8.00 -4.32
CA GLU A 318 -24.51 -6.68 -4.47
C GLU A 318 -23.50 -5.54 -4.55
N SER A 319 -22.32 -5.66 -3.92
CA SER A 319 -21.28 -4.62 -4.01
C SER A 319 -20.55 -4.67 -5.36
N LEU A 320 -20.27 -5.87 -5.87
CA LEU A 320 -19.76 -6.08 -7.23
C LEU A 320 -20.77 -5.58 -8.27
N THR A 321 -22.05 -5.88 -8.05
CA THR A 321 -23.18 -5.40 -8.86
C THR A 321 -23.27 -3.88 -8.89
N SER A 322 -23.03 -3.21 -7.75
CA SER A 322 -23.04 -1.75 -7.65
C SER A 322 -21.85 -1.13 -8.37
N ALA A 323 -20.66 -1.73 -8.26
CA ALA A 323 -19.46 -1.28 -8.97
C ALA A 323 -19.61 -1.48 -10.49
N ALA A 324 -20.10 -2.63 -10.92
CA ALA A 324 -20.38 -2.93 -12.32
C ALA A 324 -21.44 -1.99 -12.92
N LYS A 325 -22.51 -1.71 -12.17
CA LYS A 325 -23.56 -0.78 -12.59
C LYS A 325 -23.06 0.66 -12.71
N LYS A 326 -22.14 1.09 -11.83
CA LYS A 326 -21.47 2.39 -11.95
C LYS A 326 -20.51 2.45 -13.15
N ALA A 327 -19.92 1.31 -13.53
CA ALA A 327 -19.10 1.17 -14.73
C ALA A 327 -19.92 1.07 -16.03
N GLY A 328 -21.26 1.13 -15.95
CA GLY A 328 -22.15 1.05 -17.11
C GLY A 328 -22.37 -0.36 -17.64
N MET A 329 -22.08 -1.38 -16.83
CA MET A 329 -22.21 -2.81 -17.16
C MET A 329 -23.47 -3.38 -16.54
N SER A 330 -24.16 -4.30 -17.24
CA SER A 330 -25.27 -5.07 -16.66
C SER A 330 -24.76 -6.26 -15.85
N VAL A 331 -25.50 -6.62 -14.80
CA VAL A 331 -25.13 -7.75 -13.91
C VAL A 331 -25.19 -9.09 -14.60
N GLU A 332 -25.95 -9.18 -15.69
CA GLU A 332 -26.11 -10.40 -16.51
C GLU A 332 -24.94 -10.61 -17.49
N GLU A 333 -24.10 -9.60 -17.67
CA GLU A 333 -22.86 -9.64 -18.45
C GLU A 333 -21.62 -9.93 -17.57
N PHE A 334 -21.79 -10.12 -16.28
CA PHE A 334 -20.85 -10.57 -15.29
C PHE A 334 -20.95 -12.09 -15.12
#